data_9fcf0cf3db07c5107883c59d88b26ec7
#
_entry.id   9fcf0cf3db07c5107883c59d88b26ec7
#
_cell.length_a   1.000
_cell.length_b   1.000
_cell.length_c   1.000
_cell.angle_alpha   90.00
_cell.angle_beta   90.00
_cell.angle_gamma   90.00
#
_symmetry.space_group_name_H-M   'P 1'
#
loop_
_entity.id
_entity.type
_entity.pdbx_description
1 polymer ?
#
loop_
_entity_poly.entity_id
_entity_poly.type
_entity_poly.pdbx_seq_one_letter_code
_entity_poly.pdbx_strand_id
1 'polypeptide(L)'
;MPTCLGGGRKLSMMQNIWHPNEIRDLNLEQHAFELDNDGLTIVPPEKTGVSMEKIDRAIDAILARFTEVTGGCPISIKDGPMGELDFGEGRKSRFPGVADAVKQDQPKQTQTTLGQLIKLDRSLRDLAVNQVANALRDYIVGPEGNNAPQEQGELPPKARRLSNGGSAFVKWQGDYGYGPNLGLHCDQNGSAMPWGRNSLACNGMWTLTEYSKEGGALCYVPGSHKSMKVPSGNGEAHLAVPVEAPKGSLVVWHGGTWHGAFPKLTPGLRLNATIYYRHMMVMSQENLRVTMENEPWDDCENPDLMRELIGFDDRFPSLGNKRKYPKFIGSNVK
;
A
#
# COMPACT_ATOMS: atom_id res chain seq x y z
N MET A 1 53.95 5.66 -20.38
CA MET A 1 52.59 6.14 -20.11
C MET A 1 51.64 4.95 -20.10
N PRO A 2 51.07 4.51 -18.96
CA PRO A 2 50.02 3.50 -18.94
C PRO A 2 48.67 4.20 -18.90
N THR A 3 47.85 3.86 -19.86
CA THR A 3 46.47 4.33 -20.07
C THR A 3 45.55 3.82 -18.97
N CYS A 4 44.90 4.73 -18.26
CA CYS A 4 43.82 4.45 -17.34
C CYS A 4 42.57 3.92 -18.09
N LEU A 5 42.38 2.61 -18.11
CA LEU A 5 41.14 1.95 -18.50
C LEU A 5 40.69 1.06 -17.34
N GLY A 6 40.01 1.62 -16.37
CA GLY A 6 39.54 0.87 -15.18
C GLY A 6 38.31 1.41 -14.46
N GLY A 7 37.80 2.58 -14.87
CA GLY A 7 36.70 3.24 -14.12
C GLY A 7 35.30 2.71 -14.41
N GLY A 8 35.01 2.27 -15.64
CA GLY A 8 33.63 1.91 -16.05
C GLY A 8 33.11 0.62 -15.43
N ARG A 9 33.95 -0.40 -15.23
CA ARG A 9 33.51 -1.67 -14.64
C ARG A 9 33.23 -1.60 -13.14
N LYS A 10 33.94 -0.75 -12.39
CA LYS A 10 33.72 -0.57 -10.95
C LYS A 10 32.38 0.16 -10.65
N LEU A 11 32.05 1.16 -11.46
CA LEU A 11 30.77 1.87 -11.35
C LEU A 11 29.56 0.96 -11.68
N SER A 12 29.68 0.13 -12.72
CA SER A 12 28.64 -0.84 -13.10
C SER A 12 28.44 -1.93 -12.04
N MET A 13 29.51 -2.41 -11.39
CA MET A 13 29.40 -3.34 -10.27
C MET A 13 28.77 -2.70 -9.02
N MET A 14 29.10 -1.46 -8.70
CA MET A 14 28.50 -0.74 -7.57
C MET A 14 27.01 -0.45 -7.81
N GLN A 15 26.62 -0.10 -9.02
CA GLN A 15 25.20 0.06 -9.39
C GLN A 15 24.43 -1.25 -9.23
N ASN A 16 25.02 -2.39 -9.58
CA ASN A 16 24.36 -3.70 -9.41
C ASN A 16 24.21 -4.14 -7.94
N ILE A 17 24.98 -3.57 -7.03
CA ILE A 17 24.90 -3.88 -5.58
C ILE A 17 23.82 -3.04 -4.90
N TRP A 18 23.57 -1.82 -5.37
CA TRP A 18 22.70 -0.85 -4.70
C TRP A 18 21.27 -0.80 -5.25
N HIS A 19 21.08 -1.13 -6.54
CA HIS A 19 19.77 -1.08 -7.17
C HIS A 19 19.44 -2.41 -7.86
N PRO A 20 18.34 -3.09 -7.48
CA PRO A 20 17.82 -4.23 -8.20
C PRO A 20 17.66 -3.92 -9.69
N ASN A 21 17.81 -4.92 -10.55
CA ASN A 21 17.67 -4.73 -12.00
C ASN A 21 16.36 -4.05 -12.36
N GLU A 22 15.26 -4.42 -11.72
CA GLU A 22 13.93 -3.84 -11.95
C GLU A 22 13.88 -2.32 -11.68
N ILE A 23 14.55 -1.81 -10.63
CA ILE A 23 14.64 -0.36 -10.36
C ILE A 23 15.32 0.34 -11.52
N ARG A 24 16.40 -0.23 -12.03
CA ARG A 24 17.18 0.36 -13.13
C ARG A 24 16.46 0.26 -14.47
N ASP A 25 15.87 -0.91 -14.76
CA ASP A 25 15.18 -1.17 -16.04
C ASP A 25 13.92 -0.29 -16.20
N LEU A 26 13.31 0.12 -15.07
CA LEU A 26 12.17 1.01 -15.01
C LEU A 26 12.54 2.48 -14.75
N ASN A 27 13.83 2.82 -14.69
CA ASN A 27 14.34 4.17 -14.39
C ASN A 27 13.77 4.76 -13.08
N LEU A 28 13.79 3.96 -12.01
CA LEU A 28 13.22 4.30 -10.70
C LEU A 28 14.30 4.66 -9.66
N GLU A 29 15.55 4.91 -10.05
CA GLU A 29 16.65 5.17 -9.12
C GLU A 29 16.39 6.38 -8.22
N GLN A 30 15.80 7.45 -8.78
CA GLN A 30 15.43 8.63 -8.01
C GLN A 30 14.39 8.27 -6.93
N HIS A 31 13.38 7.45 -7.26
CA HIS A 31 12.37 7.01 -6.33
C HIS A 31 12.92 6.08 -5.25
N ALA A 32 13.88 5.23 -5.60
CA ALA A 32 14.60 4.40 -4.63
C ALA A 32 15.42 5.27 -3.65
N PHE A 33 16.08 6.32 -4.15
CA PHE A 33 16.81 7.28 -3.33
C PHE A 33 15.88 8.05 -2.36
N GLU A 34 14.71 8.49 -2.82
CA GLU A 34 13.71 9.14 -1.98
C GLU A 34 13.19 8.20 -0.88
N LEU A 35 12.96 6.92 -1.20
CA LEU A 35 12.59 5.90 -0.22
C LEU A 35 13.67 5.70 0.84
N ASP A 36 14.94 5.65 0.44
CA ASP A 36 16.07 5.52 1.37
C ASP A 36 16.27 6.77 2.23
N ASN A 37 16.02 7.96 1.67
CA ASN A 37 16.28 9.21 2.36
C ASN A 37 15.09 9.67 3.20
N ASP A 38 13.92 9.71 2.62
CA ASP A 38 12.72 10.30 3.20
C ASP A 38 11.72 9.26 3.72
N GLY A 39 11.83 8.01 3.24
CA GLY A 39 10.93 6.92 3.58
C GLY A 39 9.62 6.94 2.79
N LEU A 40 9.50 7.84 1.81
CA LEU A 40 8.34 7.95 0.93
C LEU A 40 8.78 8.51 -0.42
N THR A 41 8.12 8.05 -1.49
CA THR A 41 8.28 8.58 -2.85
C THR A 41 6.94 8.77 -3.52
N ILE A 42 6.87 9.72 -4.47
CA ILE A 42 5.71 10.00 -5.31
C ILE A 42 6.10 9.75 -6.76
N VAL A 43 5.53 8.73 -7.37
CA VAL A 43 5.70 8.43 -8.79
C VAL A 43 4.59 9.14 -9.57
N PRO A 44 4.92 10.03 -10.50
CA PRO A 44 3.92 10.77 -11.25
C PRO A 44 3.19 9.86 -12.24
N PRO A 45 1.95 10.24 -12.69
CA PRO A 45 1.09 9.37 -13.50
C PRO A 45 1.76 8.83 -14.77
N GLU A 46 2.53 9.65 -15.46
CA GLU A 46 3.21 9.29 -16.71
C GLU A 46 4.28 8.20 -16.54
N LYS A 47 4.80 8.01 -15.33
CA LYS A 47 5.76 6.95 -15.01
C LYS A 47 5.11 5.66 -14.53
N THR A 48 3.86 5.70 -14.09
CA THR A 48 3.19 4.52 -13.54
C THR A 48 2.77 3.50 -14.62
N GLY A 49 2.63 3.95 -15.87
CA GLY A 49 2.09 3.15 -16.97
C GLY A 49 0.58 2.86 -16.86
N VAL A 50 -0.12 3.50 -15.91
CA VAL A 50 -1.56 3.30 -15.70
C VAL A 50 -2.35 4.34 -16.47
N SER A 51 -3.30 3.91 -17.29
CA SER A 51 -4.18 4.83 -18.04
C SER A 51 -5.19 5.53 -17.12
N MET A 52 -5.57 6.76 -17.47
CA MET A 52 -6.62 7.48 -16.75
C MET A 52 -7.97 6.77 -16.78
N GLU A 53 -8.28 6.06 -17.88
CA GLU A 53 -9.47 5.22 -17.99
C GLU A 53 -9.49 4.12 -16.90
N LYS A 54 -8.35 3.48 -16.63
CA LYS A 54 -8.24 2.49 -15.55
C LYS A 54 -8.45 3.13 -14.17
N ILE A 55 -7.90 4.32 -13.95
CA ILE A 55 -8.12 5.11 -12.74
C ILE A 55 -9.60 5.47 -12.58
N ASP A 56 -10.27 5.89 -13.65
CA ASP A 56 -11.70 6.23 -13.62
C ASP A 56 -12.57 5.01 -13.31
N ARG A 57 -12.28 3.85 -13.91
CA ARG A 57 -12.97 2.59 -13.57
C ARG A 57 -12.78 2.20 -12.11
N ALA A 58 -11.60 2.39 -11.55
CA ALA A 58 -11.35 2.14 -10.13
C ALA A 58 -12.17 3.08 -9.23
N ILE A 59 -12.31 4.35 -9.62
CA ILE A 59 -13.19 5.31 -8.95
C ILE A 59 -14.64 4.82 -8.98
N ASP A 60 -15.15 4.49 -10.15
CA ASP A 60 -16.55 4.06 -10.32
C ASP A 60 -16.87 2.83 -9.45
N ALA A 61 -15.97 1.83 -9.42
CA ALA A 61 -16.12 0.65 -8.58
C ALA A 61 -16.16 0.99 -7.08
N ILE A 62 -15.31 1.92 -6.63
CA ILE A 62 -15.27 2.37 -5.24
C ILE A 62 -16.52 3.17 -4.88
N LEU A 63 -16.98 4.07 -5.74
CA LEU A 63 -18.20 4.86 -5.50
C LEU A 63 -19.45 3.97 -5.49
N ALA A 64 -19.55 3.00 -6.39
CA ALA A 64 -20.61 2.00 -6.37
C ALA A 64 -20.64 1.22 -5.05
N ARG A 65 -19.45 0.77 -4.58
CA ARG A 65 -19.32 0.09 -3.30
C ARG A 65 -19.66 1.00 -2.11
N PHE A 66 -19.29 2.26 -2.17
CA PHE A 66 -19.68 3.23 -1.14
C PHE A 66 -21.21 3.34 -1.05
N THR A 67 -21.89 3.56 -2.18
CA THR A 67 -23.36 3.63 -2.22
C THR A 67 -24.01 2.37 -1.65
N GLU A 68 -23.51 1.19 -2.00
CA GLU A 68 -24.01 -0.09 -1.47
C GLU A 68 -23.90 -0.19 0.05
N VAL A 69 -22.73 0.17 0.63
CA VAL A 69 -22.49 0.00 2.07
C VAL A 69 -23.06 1.12 2.94
N THR A 70 -23.54 2.19 2.33
CA THR A 70 -24.15 3.35 3.01
C THR A 70 -25.66 3.45 2.85
N GLY A 71 -26.32 2.32 2.56
CA GLY A 71 -27.77 2.30 2.45
C GLY A 71 -28.33 3.04 1.22
N GLY A 72 -27.53 3.15 0.15
CA GLY A 72 -27.94 3.83 -1.08
C GLY A 72 -27.60 5.32 -1.12
N CYS A 73 -26.76 5.84 -0.21
CA CYS A 73 -26.38 7.24 -0.21
C CYS A 73 -25.69 7.62 -1.54
N PRO A 74 -26.25 8.56 -2.32
CA PRO A 74 -25.57 9.05 -3.53
C PRO A 74 -24.25 9.76 -3.17
N ILE A 75 -23.25 9.60 -4.04
CA ILE A 75 -21.95 10.20 -3.86
C ILE A 75 -21.36 10.64 -5.21
N SER A 76 -20.70 11.77 -5.22
CA SER A 76 -19.92 12.22 -6.38
C SER A 76 -18.53 12.71 -5.97
N ILE A 77 -17.59 12.70 -6.91
CA ILE A 77 -16.25 13.27 -6.69
C ILE A 77 -16.34 14.75 -6.32
N LYS A 78 -17.26 15.48 -6.99
CA LYS A 78 -17.37 16.95 -6.84
C LYS A 78 -18.02 17.35 -5.52
N ASP A 79 -19.07 16.64 -5.11
CA ASP A 79 -19.95 17.09 -4.01
C ASP A 79 -19.77 16.27 -2.74
N GLY A 80 -19.16 15.08 -2.83
CA GLY A 80 -19.09 14.13 -1.74
C GLY A 80 -20.43 13.37 -1.55
N PRO A 81 -20.72 12.84 -0.35
CA PRO A 81 -21.99 12.20 -0.03
C PRO A 81 -23.14 13.23 -0.05
N MET A 82 -24.25 12.88 -0.73
CA MET A 82 -25.39 13.77 -0.96
C MET A 82 -26.65 13.31 -0.20
N GLY A 83 -26.50 12.54 0.86
CA GLY A 83 -27.59 12.03 1.67
C GLY A 83 -27.14 11.57 3.03
N GLU A 84 -28.06 10.94 3.75
CA GLU A 84 -27.76 10.31 5.03
C GLU A 84 -26.93 9.04 4.82
N LEU A 85 -25.98 8.80 5.73
CA LEU A 85 -25.10 7.62 5.71
C LEU A 85 -25.69 6.55 6.65
N ASP A 86 -26.19 5.48 6.07
CA ASP A 86 -26.65 4.31 6.83
C ASP A 86 -25.71 3.12 6.59
N PHE A 87 -24.84 2.85 7.54
CA PHE A 87 -23.93 1.71 7.48
C PHE A 87 -24.56 0.40 7.98
N GLY A 88 -25.82 0.41 8.38
CA GLY A 88 -26.55 -0.71 8.97
C GLY A 88 -26.13 -1.04 10.40
N GLU A 89 -26.97 -1.82 11.10
CA GLU A 89 -26.67 -2.26 12.45
C GLU A 89 -25.41 -3.14 12.49
N GLY A 90 -24.52 -2.85 13.43
CA GLY A 90 -23.30 -3.63 13.68
C GLY A 90 -22.08 -3.25 12.83
N ARG A 91 -22.18 -2.38 11.84
CA ARG A 91 -21.02 -1.82 11.13
C ARG A 91 -20.47 -0.60 11.85
N LYS A 92 -19.87 -0.82 13.00
CA LYS A 92 -19.07 0.22 13.66
C LYS A 92 -17.87 0.54 12.77
N SER A 93 -17.51 1.83 12.72
CA SER A 93 -16.28 2.27 12.05
C SER A 93 -15.11 1.36 12.44
N ARG A 94 -14.30 0.94 11.46
CA ARG A 94 -13.12 0.09 11.68
C ARG A 94 -12.04 0.78 12.53
N PHE A 95 -12.20 2.07 12.81
CA PHE A 95 -11.36 2.84 13.71
C PHE A 95 -12.11 3.10 15.02
N PRO A 96 -11.88 2.27 16.08
CA PRO A 96 -12.53 2.45 17.37
C PRO A 96 -12.34 3.86 17.94
N GLY A 97 -11.20 4.48 17.72
CA GLY A 97 -10.93 5.87 18.14
C GLY A 97 -11.80 6.91 17.44
N VAL A 98 -12.37 6.60 16.28
CA VAL A 98 -13.32 7.46 15.56
C VAL A 98 -14.74 7.19 16.05
N ALA A 99 -15.07 5.94 16.35
CA ALA A 99 -16.39 5.55 16.84
C ALA A 99 -16.63 5.93 18.31
N ASP A 100 -15.58 5.84 19.14
CA ASP A 100 -15.67 6.26 20.57
C ASP A 100 -15.62 7.78 20.74
N ALA A 101 -15.13 8.51 19.74
CA ALA A 101 -15.13 9.96 19.70
C ALA A 101 -16.52 10.56 19.38
N VAL A 102 -17.50 9.79 18.98
CA VAL A 102 -18.90 10.23 18.74
C VAL A 102 -19.68 10.27 20.05
N LYS A 103 -19.15 10.90 21.08
CA LYS A 103 -19.92 11.35 22.25
C LYS A 103 -20.32 12.80 22.02
N GLN A 104 -21.60 13.00 21.82
CA GLN A 104 -22.41 14.23 22.00
C GLN A 104 -21.69 15.56 21.74
N ASP A 105 -21.17 16.07 20.85
CA ASP A 105 -20.52 17.32 20.42
C ASP A 105 -19.34 17.06 19.48
N GLN A 106 -19.25 15.88 18.91
CA GLN A 106 -18.15 15.55 18.02
C GLN A 106 -18.49 15.93 16.57
N PRO A 107 -17.49 16.33 15.78
CA PRO A 107 -17.69 16.65 14.37
C PRO A 107 -18.29 15.45 13.61
N LYS A 108 -19.14 15.75 12.62
CA LYS A 108 -19.72 14.73 11.76
C LYS A 108 -18.63 13.89 11.11
N GLN A 109 -18.88 12.60 10.93
CA GLN A 109 -17.99 11.72 10.18
C GLN A 109 -17.70 12.31 8.79
N THR A 110 -16.43 12.46 8.42
CA THR A 110 -15.99 13.01 7.14
C THR A 110 -15.09 12.05 6.35
N GLN A 111 -15.02 10.82 6.81
CA GLN A 111 -14.25 9.76 6.14
C GLN A 111 -14.85 8.38 6.42
N THR A 112 -14.78 7.51 5.42
CA THR A 112 -14.97 6.06 5.61
C THR A 112 -13.89 5.29 4.87
N THR A 113 -13.69 4.03 5.28
CA THR A 113 -12.75 3.12 4.64
C THR A 113 -13.50 1.93 4.08
N LEU A 114 -13.29 1.66 2.80
CA LEU A 114 -13.82 0.48 2.11
C LEU A 114 -12.68 -0.52 1.95
N GLY A 115 -12.88 -1.75 2.42
CA GLY A 115 -11.90 -2.83 2.27
C GLY A 115 -12.19 -3.74 1.08
N GLN A 116 -11.32 -4.76 0.88
CA GLN A 116 -11.49 -5.80 -0.13
C GLN A 116 -11.51 -5.28 -1.58
N LEU A 117 -10.72 -4.25 -1.89
CA LEU A 117 -10.72 -3.58 -3.20
C LEU A 117 -10.47 -4.54 -4.36
N ILE A 118 -9.55 -5.50 -4.20
CA ILE A 118 -9.22 -6.45 -5.27
C ILE A 118 -10.38 -7.38 -5.66
N LYS A 119 -11.47 -7.42 -4.87
CA LYS A 119 -12.69 -8.14 -5.22
C LYS A 119 -13.64 -7.31 -6.09
N LEU A 120 -13.54 -5.98 -6.03
CA LEU A 120 -14.56 -5.10 -6.61
C LEU A 120 -14.48 -5.04 -8.13
N ASP A 121 -13.28 -4.79 -8.69
CA ASP A 121 -13.11 -4.61 -10.13
C ASP A 121 -11.71 -5.02 -10.59
N ARG A 122 -11.60 -5.39 -11.87
CA ARG A 122 -10.34 -5.69 -12.53
C ARG A 122 -9.34 -4.55 -12.43
N SER A 123 -9.78 -3.29 -12.60
CA SER A 123 -8.90 -2.13 -12.51
C SER A 123 -8.15 -2.06 -11.18
N LEU A 124 -8.80 -2.40 -10.08
CA LEU A 124 -8.19 -2.43 -8.74
C LEU A 124 -7.21 -3.59 -8.57
N ARG A 125 -7.46 -4.73 -9.22
CA ARG A 125 -6.50 -5.83 -9.30
C ARG A 125 -5.28 -5.44 -10.13
N ASP A 126 -5.48 -4.75 -11.25
CA ASP A 126 -4.39 -4.24 -12.09
C ASP A 126 -3.50 -3.25 -11.34
N LEU A 127 -4.08 -2.36 -10.52
CA LEU A 127 -3.31 -1.47 -9.64
C LEU A 127 -2.45 -2.24 -8.62
N ALA A 128 -2.94 -3.37 -8.11
CA ALA A 128 -2.20 -4.21 -7.17
C ALA A 128 -0.99 -4.91 -7.83
N VAL A 129 -1.13 -5.33 -9.09
CA VAL A 129 -0.06 -6.02 -9.83
C VAL A 129 0.78 -5.09 -10.71
N ASN A 130 0.61 -3.78 -10.61
CA ASN A 130 1.39 -2.81 -11.39
C ASN A 130 2.90 -2.99 -11.19
N GLN A 131 3.65 -3.01 -12.28
CA GLN A 131 5.08 -3.32 -12.28
C GLN A 131 5.90 -2.29 -11.50
N VAL A 132 5.66 -0.99 -11.70
CA VAL A 132 6.37 0.09 -11.00
C VAL A 132 6.13 0.02 -9.50
N ALA A 133 4.86 -0.15 -9.10
CA ALA A 133 4.49 -0.28 -7.70
C ALA A 133 5.20 -1.47 -7.04
N ASN A 134 5.24 -2.61 -7.73
CA ASN A 134 5.83 -3.83 -7.19
C ASN A 134 7.35 -3.77 -7.13
N ALA A 135 8.03 -3.14 -8.11
CA ALA A 135 9.47 -2.92 -8.07
C ALA A 135 9.90 -2.08 -6.85
N LEU A 136 9.19 -0.98 -6.58
CA LEU A 136 9.46 -0.13 -5.41
C LEU A 136 9.17 -0.82 -4.08
N ARG A 137 8.13 -1.64 -4.04
CA ARG A 137 7.79 -2.42 -2.82
C ARG A 137 8.80 -3.52 -2.54
N ASP A 138 9.29 -4.21 -3.58
CA ASP A 138 10.37 -5.18 -3.45
C ASP A 138 11.65 -4.52 -2.96
N TYR A 139 11.92 -3.31 -3.41
CA TYR A 139 13.05 -2.51 -2.95
C TYR A 139 12.98 -2.25 -1.44
N ILE A 140 11.81 -1.91 -0.91
CA ILE A 140 11.60 -1.60 0.51
C ILE A 140 11.62 -2.85 1.38
N VAL A 141 10.81 -3.85 1.02
CA VAL A 141 10.64 -5.07 1.82
C VAL A 141 11.92 -5.91 1.77
N GLY A 142 12.69 -5.71 0.74
CA GLY A 142 13.95 -6.42 0.51
C GLY A 142 13.78 -7.73 -0.25
N PRO A 143 14.83 -8.15 -0.92
CA PRO A 143 14.85 -9.44 -1.58
C PRO A 143 14.88 -10.55 -0.54
N GLU A 144 14.02 -11.53 -0.70
CA GLU A 144 14.13 -12.77 0.02
C GLU A 144 15.45 -13.44 -0.24
N GLY A 145 16.05 -13.89 0.85
CA GLY A 145 17.04 -14.94 0.78
C GLY A 145 18.22 -14.70 -0.14
N ASN A 146 18.77 -13.49 -0.17
CA ASN A 146 20.08 -13.26 -0.83
C ASN A 146 21.18 -14.23 -0.34
N ASN A 147 20.93 -14.98 0.73
CA ASN A 147 21.76 -16.03 1.27
C ASN A 147 21.17 -17.43 1.09
N ALA A 148 20.00 -17.57 0.48
CA ALA A 148 19.51 -18.89 0.14
C ALA A 148 20.40 -19.49 -0.97
N PRO A 149 20.90 -20.72 -0.84
CA PRO A 149 21.63 -21.36 -1.92
C PRO A 149 20.72 -21.38 -3.15
N GLN A 150 21.13 -20.67 -4.21
CA GLN A 150 20.47 -20.76 -5.50
C GLN A 150 20.80 -22.12 -6.10
N GLU A 151 19.99 -23.09 -5.81
CA GLU A 151 20.07 -24.35 -6.51
C GLU A 151 19.49 -24.13 -7.91
N GLN A 152 20.40 -24.15 -8.89
CA GLN A 152 20.10 -24.33 -10.32
C GLN A 152 19.25 -23.25 -11.00
N GLY A 153 19.51 -21.97 -10.74
CA GLY A 153 18.98 -20.90 -11.60
C GLY A 153 17.55 -20.46 -11.32
N GLU A 154 16.91 -20.98 -10.28
CA GLU A 154 15.64 -20.46 -9.81
C GLU A 154 15.87 -19.19 -8.98
N LEU A 155 15.17 -18.09 -9.34
CA LEU A 155 15.14 -16.91 -8.52
C LEU A 155 14.43 -17.23 -7.19
N PRO A 156 14.96 -16.77 -6.04
CA PRO A 156 14.28 -16.97 -4.78
C PRO A 156 12.91 -16.28 -4.82
N PRO A 157 11.89 -16.84 -4.16
CA PRO A 157 10.58 -16.20 -4.09
C PRO A 157 10.71 -14.83 -3.42
N LYS A 158 10.02 -13.84 -3.97
CA LYS A 158 10.01 -12.50 -3.41
C LYS A 158 9.28 -12.48 -2.07
N ALA A 159 9.80 -11.66 -1.14
CA ALA A 159 9.33 -11.62 0.26
C ALA A 159 7.95 -11.03 0.44
N ARG A 160 7.52 -10.16 -0.47
CA ARG A 160 6.28 -9.41 -0.30
C ARG A 160 5.03 -10.26 -0.54
N ARG A 161 4.03 -10.02 0.29
CA ARG A 161 2.67 -10.54 0.13
C ARG A 161 1.68 -9.42 0.42
N LEU A 162 0.48 -9.51 -0.12
CA LEU A 162 -0.61 -8.65 0.31
C LEU A 162 -0.94 -8.93 1.78
N SER A 163 -1.14 -7.87 2.55
CA SER A 163 -1.59 -7.97 3.93
C SER A 163 -3.11 -8.10 4.03
N ASN A 164 -3.80 -7.47 3.08
CA ASN A 164 -5.26 -7.47 2.96
C ASN A 164 -5.67 -7.26 1.49
N GLY A 165 -6.97 -7.28 1.22
CA GLY A 165 -7.53 -7.06 -0.12
C GLY A 165 -7.48 -5.62 -0.63
N GLY A 166 -6.72 -4.74 0.00
CA GLY A 166 -6.66 -3.31 -0.30
C GLY A 166 -7.78 -2.50 0.36
N SER A 167 -7.54 -1.19 0.50
CA SER A 167 -8.48 -0.27 1.15
C SER A 167 -8.59 1.05 0.39
N ALA A 168 -9.82 1.55 0.21
CA ALA A 168 -10.08 2.90 -0.26
C ALA A 168 -10.43 3.80 0.93
N PHE A 169 -9.79 4.95 1.01
CA PHE A 169 -10.16 5.99 1.96
C PHE A 169 -10.99 7.04 1.21
N VAL A 170 -12.28 7.06 1.49
CA VAL A 170 -13.23 8.02 0.94
C VAL A 170 -13.39 9.13 1.96
N LYS A 171 -12.84 10.30 1.67
CA LYS A 171 -12.85 11.47 2.57
C LYS A 171 -13.54 12.65 1.90
N TRP A 172 -14.44 13.31 2.65
CA TRP A 172 -15.18 14.49 2.20
C TRP A 172 -14.98 15.67 3.12
N GLN A 173 -15.45 16.83 2.71
CA GLN A 173 -15.23 18.09 3.42
C GLN A 173 -15.78 18.05 4.84
N GLY A 174 -14.99 18.56 5.80
CA GLY A 174 -15.38 18.78 7.18
C GLY A 174 -14.19 18.98 8.10
N ASP A 175 -14.45 19.49 9.29
CA ASP A 175 -13.42 19.83 10.30
C ASP A 175 -12.80 18.58 10.94
N TYR A 176 -13.35 17.41 10.66
CA TYR A 176 -12.81 16.17 11.20
C TYR A 176 -11.46 15.88 10.60
N GLY A 177 -10.45 16.11 11.39
CA GLY A 177 -9.10 15.61 11.18
C GLY A 177 -8.77 14.56 12.22
N TYR A 178 -7.60 13.95 12.11
CA TYR A 178 -7.10 13.02 13.11
C TYR A 178 -6.56 13.72 14.38
N GLY A 179 -7.11 14.89 14.69
CA GLY A 179 -6.70 15.72 15.81
C GLY A 179 -5.38 16.47 15.58
N PRO A 180 -4.84 17.11 16.62
CA PRO A 180 -3.66 17.97 16.52
C PRO A 180 -2.40 17.23 16.07
N ASN A 181 -2.32 15.91 16.27
CA ASN A 181 -1.20 15.08 15.86
C ASN A 181 -1.40 14.43 14.48
N LEU A 182 -2.40 14.86 13.69
CA LEU A 182 -2.69 14.35 12.33
C LEU A 182 -2.84 12.83 12.24
N GLY A 183 -3.06 12.15 13.37
CA GLY A 183 -3.11 10.69 13.43
C GLY A 183 -1.80 9.99 13.09
N LEU A 184 -0.66 10.63 13.32
CA LEU A 184 0.65 10.07 12.99
C LEU A 184 0.85 8.69 13.61
N HIS A 185 1.20 7.74 12.76
CA HIS A 185 1.50 6.36 13.11
C HIS A 185 2.51 5.79 12.09
N CYS A 186 2.96 4.57 12.29
CA CYS A 186 3.67 3.81 11.28
C CYS A 186 3.05 2.41 11.14
N ASP A 187 3.08 1.84 9.94
CA ASP A 187 2.35 0.61 9.62
C ASP A 187 2.98 -0.64 10.22
N GLN A 188 4.27 -0.62 10.51
CA GLN A 188 4.94 -1.76 11.11
C GLN A 188 4.98 -1.73 12.65
N ASN A 189 4.15 -0.89 13.29
CA ASN A 189 4.07 -0.76 14.74
C ASN A 189 3.67 -2.06 15.46
N GLY A 190 2.99 -2.97 14.78
CA GLY A 190 2.64 -4.30 15.29
C GLY A 190 3.75 -5.36 15.15
N SER A 191 4.89 -5.00 14.55
CA SER A 191 6.03 -5.91 14.37
C SER A 191 7.00 -5.82 15.55
N ALA A 192 7.58 -6.95 15.95
CA ALA A 192 8.55 -6.99 17.03
C ALA A 192 9.78 -6.12 16.72
N MET A 193 10.25 -5.40 17.75
CA MET A 193 11.49 -4.62 17.67
C MET A 193 12.70 -5.46 18.14
N PRO A 194 13.93 -5.14 17.70
CA PRO A 194 14.31 -3.99 16.86
C PRO A 194 13.98 -4.22 15.38
N TRP A 195 13.56 -3.16 14.68
CA TRP A 195 13.37 -3.21 13.24
C TRP A 195 14.71 -3.18 12.53
N GLY A 196 14.81 -3.95 11.44
CA GLY A 196 15.97 -3.94 10.56
C GLY A 196 15.94 -2.79 9.54
N ARG A 197 16.96 -2.77 8.68
CA ARG A 197 17.03 -1.81 7.57
C ARG A 197 15.87 -1.99 6.57
N ASN A 198 15.51 -3.23 6.27
CA ASN A 198 14.41 -3.54 5.38
C ASN A 198 13.09 -3.41 6.13
N SER A 199 12.08 -2.90 5.46
CA SER A 199 10.76 -2.81 6.04
C SER A 199 10.07 -4.16 6.08
N LEU A 200 9.34 -4.41 7.16
CA LEU A 200 8.45 -5.56 7.27
C LEU A 200 7.06 -5.32 6.67
N ALA A 201 6.78 -4.07 6.30
CA ALA A 201 5.55 -3.63 5.68
C ALA A 201 5.82 -2.46 4.73
N CYS A 202 4.99 -2.30 3.72
CA CYS A 202 4.99 -1.10 2.88
C CYS A 202 3.60 -0.89 2.27
N ASN A 203 3.30 0.35 1.96
CA ASN A 203 2.10 0.70 1.25
C ASN A 203 2.41 1.27 -0.13
N GLY A 204 1.48 1.04 -1.05
CA GLY A 204 1.41 1.76 -2.31
C GLY A 204 -0.01 2.29 -2.46
N MET A 205 -0.13 3.60 -2.50
CA MET A 205 -1.39 4.31 -2.61
C MET A 205 -1.51 4.97 -3.97
N TRP A 206 -2.59 4.70 -4.67
CA TRP A 206 -2.96 5.39 -5.89
C TRP A 206 -3.85 6.58 -5.56
N THR A 207 -3.44 7.78 -5.99
CA THR A 207 -4.27 8.97 -5.88
C THR A 207 -5.37 8.92 -6.94
N LEU A 208 -6.62 8.73 -6.51
CA LEU A 208 -7.76 8.68 -7.44
C LEU A 208 -8.40 10.05 -7.65
N THR A 209 -8.06 11.02 -6.80
CA THR A 209 -8.32 12.45 -6.97
C THR A 209 -7.01 13.20 -6.77
N GLU A 210 -6.97 14.48 -7.11
CA GLU A 210 -5.86 15.35 -6.78
C GLU A 210 -5.65 15.40 -5.26
N TYR A 211 -4.38 15.43 -4.84
CA TYR A 211 -3.95 15.52 -3.46
C TYR A 211 -3.29 16.87 -3.20
N SER A 212 -3.86 17.62 -2.27
CA SER A 212 -3.32 18.86 -1.73
C SER A 212 -3.52 18.92 -0.22
N LYS A 213 -2.77 19.74 0.48
CA LYS A 213 -2.88 19.90 1.94
C LYS A 213 -4.32 20.23 2.36
N GLU A 214 -4.93 21.24 1.76
CA GLU A 214 -6.31 21.66 2.03
C GLU A 214 -7.33 20.63 1.55
N GLY A 215 -6.97 19.83 0.55
CA GLY A 215 -7.73 18.69 0.07
C GLY A 215 -7.72 17.48 1.02
N GLY A 216 -7.04 17.57 2.15
CA GLY A 216 -6.96 16.48 3.13
C GLY A 216 -5.99 15.37 2.75
N ALA A 217 -4.89 15.73 2.11
CA ALA A 217 -3.85 14.79 1.69
C ALA A 217 -3.27 13.98 2.84
N LEU A 218 -2.70 12.82 2.50
CA LEU A 218 -1.77 12.09 3.35
C LEU A 218 -0.61 13.03 3.72
N CYS A 219 -0.14 12.94 4.95
CA CYS A 219 1.09 13.60 5.39
C CYS A 219 2.10 12.57 5.90
N TYR A 220 3.36 12.93 5.87
CA TYR A 220 4.42 12.09 6.42
C TYR A 220 5.54 12.94 7.03
N VAL A 221 6.33 12.34 7.91
CA VAL A 221 7.53 12.97 8.48
C VAL A 221 8.75 12.41 7.74
N PRO A 222 9.44 13.23 6.91
CA PRO A 222 10.59 12.78 6.13
C PRO A 222 11.68 12.19 7.01
N GLY A 223 12.24 11.05 6.59
CA GLY A 223 13.34 10.38 7.30
C GLY A 223 12.94 9.66 8.61
N SER A 224 11.68 9.72 9.03
CA SER A 224 11.22 9.14 10.30
C SER A 224 11.40 7.62 10.39
N HIS A 225 11.38 6.90 9.28
CA HIS A 225 11.64 5.46 9.22
C HIS A 225 13.02 5.08 9.77
N LYS A 226 14.03 5.99 9.66
CA LYS A 226 15.38 5.79 10.19
C LYS A 226 15.43 5.81 11.71
N SER A 227 14.40 6.37 12.36
CA SER A 227 14.30 6.38 13.83
C SER A 227 14.08 4.98 14.41
N MET A 228 13.55 4.04 13.58
CA MET A 228 13.17 2.68 14.01
C MET A 228 12.23 2.70 15.23
N LYS A 229 11.38 3.71 15.33
CA LYS A 229 10.45 3.92 16.46
C LYS A 229 9.08 4.32 15.94
N VAL A 230 8.07 4.07 16.74
CA VAL A 230 6.75 4.66 16.56
C VAL A 230 6.77 6.14 16.96
N PRO A 231 5.90 7.01 16.39
CA PRO A 231 5.76 8.38 16.87
C PRO A 231 5.28 8.40 18.31
N SER A 232 5.75 9.38 19.10
CA SER A 232 5.43 9.47 20.53
C SER A 232 4.01 9.98 20.80
N GLY A 233 3.38 10.62 19.79
CA GLY A 233 2.10 11.32 19.94
C GLY A 233 2.22 12.70 20.59
N ASN A 234 3.43 13.18 20.86
CA ASN A 234 3.70 14.40 21.63
C ASN A 234 4.21 15.55 20.76
N GLY A 235 3.51 15.83 19.66
CA GLY A 235 3.73 17.06 18.90
C GLY A 235 4.56 16.92 17.63
N GLU A 236 4.82 15.72 17.14
CA GLU A 236 5.59 15.51 15.89
C GLU A 236 4.88 16.01 14.64
N ALA A 237 3.59 16.36 14.74
CA ALA A 237 2.79 16.84 13.62
C ALA A 237 3.37 18.10 12.93
N HIS A 238 4.14 18.93 13.64
CA HIS A 238 4.82 20.09 13.04
C HIS A 238 5.94 19.71 12.06
N LEU A 239 6.43 18.48 12.11
CA LEU A 239 7.43 17.93 11.19
C LEU A 239 6.79 17.33 9.93
N ALA A 240 5.47 17.14 9.94
CA ALA A 240 4.77 16.48 8.84
C ALA A 240 4.61 17.39 7.63
N VAL A 241 4.91 16.86 6.46
CA VAL A 241 4.72 17.53 5.17
C VAL A 241 3.58 16.87 4.40
N PRO A 242 2.82 17.61 3.58
CA PRO A 242 1.76 17.02 2.76
C PRO A 242 2.33 16.22 1.60
N VAL A 243 1.62 15.15 1.23
CA VAL A 243 1.78 14.49 -0.06
C VAL A 243 0.92 15.23 -1.08
N GLU A 244 1.54 16.05 -1.91
CA GLU A 244 0.86 16.77 -2.99
C GLU A 244 1.13 16.08 -4.30
N ALA A 245 0.07 15.64 -5.00
CA ALA A 245 0.19 14.79 -6.16
C ALA A 245 -1.05 14.89 -7.06
N PRO A 246 -0.89 14.91 -8.39
CA PRO A 246 -2.02 14.83 -9.30
C PRO A 246 -2.71 13.46 -9.23
N LYS A 247 -3.97 13.42 -9.72
CA LYS A 247 -4.72 12.18 -9.91
C LYS A 247 -3.91 11.19 -10.77
N GLY A 248 -3.89 9.92 -10.36
CA GLY A 248 -3.19 8.84 -11.05
C GLY A 248 -1.74 8.62 -10.57
N SER A 249 -1.24 9.43 -9.62
CA SER A 249 0.06 9.21 -9.02
C SER A 249 0.06 7.97 -8.12
N LEU A 250 1.24 7.36 -8.01
CA LEU A 250 1.50 6.29 -7.05
C LEU A 250 2.40 6.83 -5.93
N VAL A 251 1.94 6.70 -4.70
CA VAL A 251 2.71 7.05 -3.50
C VAL A 251 3.13 5.76 -2.81
N VAL A 252 4.43 5.56 -2.62
CA VAL A 252 4.97 4.37 -1.95
C VAL A 252 5.73 4.81 -0.71
N TRP A 253 5.54 4.11 0.42
CA TRP A 253 6.26 4.42 1.65
C TRP A 253 6.67 3.19 2.45
N HIS A 254 7.78 3.36 3.16
CA HIS A 254 8.34 2.39 4.08
C HIS A 254 7.44 2.22 5.30
N GLY A 255 7.25 0.99 5.78
CA GLY A 255 6.35 0.70 6.90
C GLY A 255 6.70 1.40 8.22
N GLY A 256 7.95 1.82 8.39
CA GLY A 256 8.40 2.61 9.54
C GLY A 256 8.22 4.13 9.38
N THR A 257 7.79 4.62 8.22
CA THR A 257 7.56 6.05 8.00
C THR A 257 6.35 6.52 8.79
N TRP A 258 6.55 7.57 9.60
CA TRP A 258 5.46 8.21 10.33
C TRP A 258 4.59 8.97 9.38
N HIS A 259 3.32 8.62 9.32
CA HIS A 259 2.36 9.22 8.41
C HIS A 259 0.98 9.35 9.04
N GLY A 260 0.17 10.20 8.44
CA GLY A 260 -1.19 10.49 8.86
C GLY A 260 -1.92 11.25 7.75
N ALA A 261 -2.88 12.09 8.09
CA ALA A 261 -3.56 12.90 7.07
C ALA A 261 -4.03 14.25 7.60
N PHE A 262 -3.98 15.26 6.74
CA PHE A 262 -4.59 16.56 6.99
C PHE A 262 -6.12 16.50 6.94
N PRO A 263 -6.83 17.43 7.60
CA PRO A 263 -8.27 17.59 7.43
C PRO A 263 -8.60 18.01 5.99
N LYS A 264 -9.76 17.61 5.49
CA LYS A 264 -10.22 18.04 4.17
C LYS A 264 -11.11 19.28 4.30
N LEU A 265 -10.55 20.39 3.91
CA LEU A 265 -11.20 21.72 4.07
C LEU A 265 -11.93 22.17 2.79
N THR A 266 -11.59 21.57 1.65
CA THR A 266 -12.19 21.90 0.36
C THR A 266 -13.39 20.99 0.03
N PRO A 267 -14.35 21.44 -0.79
CA PRO A 267 -15.45 20.61 -1.29
C PRO A 267 -14.99 19.36 -2.06
N GLY A 268 -15.92 18.43 -2.27
CA GLY A 268 -15.68 17.20 -3.03
C GLY A 268 -14.99 16.11 -2.24
N LEU A 269 -14.53 15.08 -2.94
CA LEU A 269 -13.84 13.93 -2.36
C LEU A 269 -12.32 14.02 -2.46
N ARG A 270 -11.65 13.48 -1.45
CA ARG A 270 -10.31 12.93 -1.56
C ARG A 270 -10.41 11.42 -1.52
N LEU A 271 -10.04 10.78 -2.61
CA LEU A 271 -10.19 9.35 -2.83
C LEU A 271 -8.85 8.71 -3.18
N ASN A 272 -8.58 7.54 -2.62
CA ASN A 272 -7.43 6.72 -2.97
C ASN A 272 -7.78 5.23 -3.01
N ALA A 273 -6.87 4.46 -3.60
CA ALA A 273 -6.79 3.02 -3.45
C ALA A 273 -5.42 2.68 -2.85
N THR A 274 -5.41 2.19 -1.63
CA THR A 274 -4.18 1.81 -0.92
C THR A 274 -4.05 0.30 -0.89
N ILE A 275 -2.92 -0.20 -1.36
CA ILE A 275 -2.58 -1.62 -1.37
C ILE A 275 -1.47 -1.83 -0.35
N TYR A 276 -1.78 -2.57 0.71
CA TYR A 276 -0.89 -2.83 1.82
C TYR A 276 -0.14 -4.14 1.63
N TYR A 277 1.19 -4.07 1.65
CA TYR A 277 2.09 -5.21 1.53
C TYR A 277 2.80 -5.46 2.86
N ARG A 278 3.10 -6.72 3.08
CA ARG A 278 3.90 -7.19 4.21
C ARG A 278 5.01 -8.12 3.73
N HIS A 279 6.03 -8.25 4.53
CA HIS A 279 6.97 -9.36 4.41
C HIS A 279 6.24 -10.68 4.70
N MET A 280 6.55 -11.75 3.97
CA MET A 280 5.88 -13.05 4.12
C MET A 280 5.92 -13.62 5.54
N MET A 281 6.92 -13.25 6.34
CA MET A 281 7.05 -13.65 7.74
C MET A 281 6.13 -12.88 8.70
N VAL A 282 5.49 -11.81 8.24
CA VAL A 282 4.53 -11.03 9.03
C VAL A 282 3.13 -11.59 8.81
N MET A 283 2.38 -11.72 9.91
CA MET A 283 1.00 -12.21 9.82
C MET A 283 0.13 -11.28 8.98
N SER A 284 -0.65 -11.85 8.10
CA SER A 284 -1.62 -11.12 7.27
C SER A 284 -2.76 -10.57 8.11
N GLN A 285 -3.28 -9.41 7.74
CA GLN A 285 -4.51 -8.86 8.31
C GLN A 285 -5.75 -9.63 7.85
N GLU A 286 -5.68 -10.25 6.68
CA GLU A 286 -6.75 -11.05 6.07
C GLU A 286 -6.20 -12.37 5.55
N ASN A 287 -7.00 -13.43 5.66
CA ASN A 287 -6.65 -14.71 5.04
C ASN A 287 -7.06 -14.71 3.56
N LEU A 288 -6.27 -14.02 2.73
CA LEU A 288 -6.55 -13.87 1.30
C LEU A 288 -6.62 -15.20 0.55
N ARG A 289 -5.88 -16.21 0.99
CA ARG A 289 -5.93 -17.55 0.39
C ARG A 289 -7.32 -18.19 0.49
N VAL A 290 -8.06 -17.85 1.53
CA VAL A 290 -9.43 -18.31 1.72
C VAL A 290 -10.43 -17.36 1.08
N THR A 291 -10.27 -16.06 1.33
CA THR A 291 -11.25 -15.06 0.88
C THR A 291 -11.24 -14.82 -0.62
N MET A 292 -10.15 -15.19 -1.31
CA MET A 292 -9.99 -15.05 -2.76
C MET A 292 -10.16 -16.38 -3.52
N GLU A 293 -10.41 -17.50 -2.84
CA GLU A 293 -10.45 -18.83 -3.49
C GLU A 293 -11.49 -18.93 -4.61
N ASN A 294 -12.64 -18.28 -4.43
CA ASN A 294 -13.75 -18.29 -5.40
C ASN A 294 -14.00 -16.90 -6.03
N GLU A 295 -13.05 -15.99 -5.92
CA GLU A 295 -13.12 -14.68 -6.51
C GLU A 295 -12.30 -14.64 -7.81
N PRO A 296 -12.57 -13.72 -8.74
CA PRO A 296 -11.87 -13.62 -10.02
C PRO A 296 -10.48 -12.95 -9.85
N TRP A 297 -9.64 -13.51 -8.97
CA TRP A 297 -8.33 -12.94 -8.64
C TRP A 297 -7.36 -12.93 -9.83
N ASP A 298 -7.51 -13.86 -10.76
CA ASP A 298 -6.70 -14.04 -11.98
C ASP A 298 -7.16 -13.14 -13.15
N ASP A 299 -8.30 -12.48 -13.03
CA ASP A 299 -8.73 -11.46 -13.98
C ASP A 299 -7.99 -10.14 -13.72
N CYS A 300 -6.73 -10.09 -14.14
CA CYS A 300 -5.84 -8.92 -14.04
C CYS A 300 -4.71 -9.00 -15.08
N GLU A 301 -3.91 -7.94 -15.18
CA GLU A 301 -2.79 -7.85 -16.15
C GLU A 301 -1.65 -8.84 -15.86
N ASN A 302 -1.47 -9.26 -14.63
CA ASN A 302 -0.44 -10.22 -14.24
C ASN A 302 -0.98 -11.25 -13.21
N PRO A 303 -1.66 -12.31 -13.68
CA PRO A 303 -2.23 -13.34 -12.81
C PRO A 303 -1.19 -14.09 -11.97
N ASP A 304 0.00 -14.35 -12.52
CA ASP A 304 1.07 -15.04 -11.80
C ASP A 304 1.56 -14.22 -10.61
N LEU A 305 1.74 -12.91 -10.81
CA LEU A 305 2.09 -12.00 -9.72
C LEU A 305 0.97 -11.90 -8.68
N MET A 306 -0.29 -11.83 -9.12
CA MET A 306 -1.42 -11.81 -8.19
C MET A 306 -1.49 -13.08 -7.36
N ARG A 307 -1.26 -14.24 -7.97
CA ARG A 307 -1.19 -15.54 -7.31
C ARG A 307 -0.11 -15.56 -6.22
N GLU A 308 1.08 -15.04 -6.55
CA GLU A 308 2.19 -14.87 -5.60
C GLU A 308 1.79 -13.94 -4.45
N LEU A 309 1.24 -12.75 -4.77
CA LEU A 309 0.87 -11.73 -3.79
C LEU A 309 -0.20 -12.20 -2.79
N ILE A 310 -1.17 -13.00 -3.25
CA ILE A 310 -2.18 -13.63 -2.39
C ILE A 310 -1.57 -14.74 -1.54
N GLY A 311 -0.42 -15.29 -1.93
CA GLY A 311 0.25 -16.39 -1.26
C GLY A 311 -0.41 -17.75 -1.55
N PHE A 312 -1.00 -17.93 -2.73
CA PHE A 312 -1.63 -19.22 -3.08
C PHE A 312 -0.61 -20.37 -3.17
N ASP A 313 0.64 -20.06 -3.48
CA ASP A 313 1.73 -21.01 -3.57
C ASP A 313 2.56 -21.13 -2.28
N ASP A 314 2.24 -20.33 -1.26
CA ASP A 314 2.94 -20.39 0.01
C ASP A 314 2.76 -21.76 0.67
N ARG A 315 3.87 -22.33 1.15
CA ARG A 315 3.86 -23.63 1.82
C ARG A 315 3.21 -23.58 3.19
N PHE A 316 3.28 -22.43 3.84
CA PHE A 316 2.78 -22.21 5.20
C PHE A 316 1.98 -20.88 5.29
N PRO A 317 1.00 -20.76 6.21
CA PRO A 317 0.39 -21.86 6.95
C PRO A 317 -0.42 -22.79 6.06
N SER A 318 -0.47 -24.07 6.44
CA SER A 318 -1.30 -25.06 5.75
C SER A 318 -2.79 -24.73 5.88
N LEU A 319 -3.53 -24.84 4.77
CA LEU A 319 -5.00 -24.70 4.76
C LEU A 319 -5.74 -26.02 5.02
N GLY A 320 -5.04 -27.03 5.54
CA GLY A 320 -5.60 -28.37 5.75
C GLY A 320 -5.68 -29.17 4.45
N ASN A 321 -6.45 -30.26 4.45
CA ASN A 321 -6.46 -31.28 3.39
C ASN A 321 -7.07 -30.83 2.05
N LYS A 322 -7.46 -29.59 1.89
CA LYS A 322 -8.12 -29.09 0.67
C LYS A 322 -7.18 -28.73 -0.48
N ARG A 323 -5.87 -28.64 -0.25
CA ARG A 323 -4.90 -28.40 -1.32
C ARG A 323 -3.90 -29.54 -1.45
N LYS A 324 -3.68 -29.97 -2.69
CA LYS A 324 -2.55 -30.84 -3.03
C LYS A 324 -1.29 -29.98 -2.90
N TYR A 325 -0.51 -30.22 -1.86
CA TYR A 325 0.84 -29.63 -1.77
C TYR A 325 1.68 -30.09 -2.96
N PRO A 326 2.54 -29.23 -3.51
CA PRO A 326 3.65 -29.74 -4.29
C PRO A 326 4.36 -30.77 -3.42
N LYS A 327 4.62 -31.97 -3.98
CA LYS A 327 5.32 -33.02 -3.26
C LYS A 327 6.63 -32.45 -2.75
N PHE A 328 6.87 -32.50 -1.47
CA PHE A 328 8.20 -32.25 -0.92
C PHE A 328 9.17 -33.18 -1.64
N ILE A 329 10.23 -32.62 -2.21
CA ILE A 329 11.35 -33.41 -2.72
C ILE A 329 11.87 -34.22 -1.52
N GLY A 330 11.72 -35.54 -1.59
CA GLY A 330 12.17 -36.46 -0.54
C GLY A 330 11.11 -36.98 0.43
N SER A 331 9.84 -36.58 0.36
CA SER A 331 8.79 -37.22 1.18
C SER A 331 8.18 -38.42 0.44
N ASN A 332 8.83 -39.55 0.51
CA ASN A 332 8.19 -40.85 0.32
C ASN A 332 7.36 -41.22 1.56
N VAL A 333 6.36 -40.40 1.90
CA VAL A 333 5.34 -40.82 2.85
C VAL A 333 4.20 -41.40 2.05
N LYS A 334 4.07 -42.76 2.09
CA LYS A 334 2.94 -43.51 1.57
C LYS A 334 1.67 -43.20 2.34
#